data_aebed118a7b539bacb1e592c3df3fd07
#
_entry.id   aebed118a7b539bacb1e592c3df3fd07
#
_cell.length_a   1.000
_cell.length_b   1.000
_cell.length_c   1.000
_cell.angle_alpha   90.00
_cell.angle_beta   90.00
_cell.angle_gamma   90.00
#
_symmetry.space_group_name_H-M   'P 1'
#
loop_
_entity.id
_entity.type
_entity.pdbx_description
1 polymer ?
#
loop_
_entity_poly.entity_id
_entity_poly.type
_entity_poly.pdbx_seq_one_letter_code
_entity_poly.pdbx_strand_id
1 'polypeptide(L)'
;CGGTTSGVLVPGMNGLAAPYWTDEFEPILSDLDDASPDEIVRAGMESIGFLVHDIYEIIRKKTGVDIRHITISGGSGRSPLVQLIADLIRQSVYTSADRDMTGLGTARMVVTQAWPEKIQERETATEVEYVPKMSSAERDDKITAWCDVLRQCGII
;
A
#
# COMPACT_ATOMS: atom_id res chain seq x y z
N CYS A 1 14.05 9.30 4.56
CA CYS A 1 13.42 10.10 3.48
C CYS A 1 12.28 10.89 4.10
N GLY A 2 12.47 12.16 4.44
CA GLY A 2 11.48 13.02 5.10
C GLY A 2 10.90 14.12 4.19
N GLY A 3 11.18 14.05 2.87
CA GLY A 3 10.72 15.04 1.90
C GLY A 3 9.36 14.66 1.28
N THR A 4 8.70 15.65 0.68
CA THR A 4 7.60 15.44 -0.26
C THR A 4 8.19 15.39 -1.68
N THR A 5 7.66 14.55 -2.57
CA THR A 5 7.96 14.61 -4.00
C THR A 5 6.69 14.97 -4.78
N SER A 6 6.85 15.78 -5.82
CA SER A 6 5.81 16.03 -6.80
C SER A 6 5.84 15.04 -7.96
N GLY A 7 6.99 14.37 -8.14
CA GLY A 7 7.16 13.40 -9.22
C GLY A 7 6.50 12.05 -8.93
N VAL A 8 6.16 11.36 -10.00
CA VAL A 8 5.50 10.05 -9.98
C VAL A 8 6.42 9.01 -10.59
N LEU A 9 6.56 7.86 -9.91
CA LEU A 9 7.23 6.68 -10.42
C LEU A 9 6.20 5.55 -10.59
N VAL A 10 6.09 4.99 -11.80
CA VAL A 10 5.29 3.78 -12.04
C VAL A 10 6.24 2.61 -12.24
N PRO A 11 6.25 1.61 -11.32
CA PRO A 11 7.16 0.47 -11.43
C PRO A 11 6.65 -0.51 -12.50
N GLY A 12 7.43 -0.71 -13.56
CA GLY A 12 7.03 -1.54 -14.69
C GLY A 12 7.82 -2.83 -14.88
N MET A 13 8.96 -3.00 -14.20
CA MET A 13 9.93 -4.07 -14.45
C MET A 13 9.36 -5.50 -14.38
N ASN A 14 8.27 -5.74 -13.66
CA ASN A 14 7.57 -7.02 -13.60
C ASN A 14 6.08 -6.84 -13.95
N GLY A 15 5.74 -5.79 -14.69
CA GLY A 15 4.38 -5.35 -14.91
C GLY A 15 3.71 -4.83 -13.64
N LEU A 16 2.46 -4.44 -13.77
CA LEU A 16 1.60 -4.11 -12.63
C LEU A 16 0.61 -5.24 -12.41
N ALA A 17 0.59 -5.78 -11.20
CA ALA A 17 -0.44 -6.75 -10.78
C ALA A 17 -1.82 -6.06 -10.63
N ALA A 18 -2.63 -6.52 -9.71
CA ALA A 18 -3.92 -5.86 -9.43
C ALA A 18 -3.72 -4.35 -9.15
N PRO A 19 -4.62 -3.51 -9.64
CA PRO A 19 -5.82 -3.82 -10.40
C PRO A 19 -5.62 -3.83 -11.92
N TYR A 20 -4.42 -3.56 -12.44
CA TYR A 20 -4.15 -3.24 -13.83
C TYR A 20 -3.83 -4.47 -14.69
N TRP A 21 -3.08 -5.44 -14.15
CA TRP A 21 -2.72 -6.70 -14.82
C TRP A 21 -1.98 -6.46 -16.14
N THR A 22 -0.96 -5.61 -16.12
CA THR A 22 -0.13 -5.31 -17.29
C THR A 22 1.05 -6.26 -17.41
N ASP A 23 1.55 -6.44 -18.64
CA ASP A 23 2.86 -7.03 -18.87
C ASP A 23 3.99 -6.10 -18.37
N GLU A 24 5.24 -6.58 -18.39
CA GLU A 24 6.40 -5.78 -18.04
C GLU A 24 6.61 -4.60 -19.03
N PHE A 25 7.05 -3.48 -18.51
CA PHE A 25 7.41 -2.29 -19.27
C PHE A 25 8.53 -1.54 -18.54
N GLU A 26 9.20 -0.62 -19.24
CA GLU A 26 10.20 0.23 -18.59
C GLU A 26 9.56 1.11 -17.51
N PRO A 27 10.20 1.24 -16.32
CA PRO A 27 9.68 2.13 -15.29
C PRO A 27 9.46 3.55 -15.80
N ILE A 28 8.32 4.12 -15.49
CA ILE A 28 7.97 5.47 -15.92
C ILE A 28 8.31 6.43 -14.78
N LEU A 29 9.11 7.44 -15.08
CA LEU A 29 9.45 8.52 -14.19
C LEU A 29 8.86 9.82 -14.77
N SER A 30 7.91 10.44 -14.09
CA SER A 30 7.33 11.71 -14.47
C SER A 30 7.71 12.77 -13.45
N ASP A 31 8.19 13.91 -13.94
CA ASP A 31 8.68 15.04 -13.12
C ASP A 31 9.79 14.64 -12.13
N LEU A 32 10.67 13.70 -12.56
CA LEU A 32 11.79 13.19 -11.78
C LEU A 32 13.15 13.30 -12.49
N ASP A 33 13.24 14.06 -13.60
CA ASP A 33 14.46 14.16 -14.41
C ASP A 33 15.66 14.69 -13.63
N ASP A 34 15.42 15.69 -12.78
CA ASP A 34 16.46 16.30 -11.92
C ASP A 34 16.33 15.86 -10.45
N ALA A 35 15.55 14.80 -10.18
CA ALA A 35 15.28 14.36 -8.82
C ALA A 35 16.53 13.74 -8.16
N SER A 36 16.70 14.03 -6.89
CA SER A 36 17.70 13.38 -6.06
C SER A 36 17.38 11.88 -5.87
N PRO A 37 18.38 11.04 -5.55
CA PRO A 37 18.13 9.63 -5.24
C PRO A 37 17.08 9.40 -4.16
N ASP A 38 17.01 10.29 -3.16
CA ASP A 38 16.01 10.21 -2.10
C ASP A 38 14.59 10.48 -2.59
N GLU A 39 14.42 11.39 -3.53
CA GLU A 39 13.13 11.68 -4.15
C GLU A 39 12.66 10.52 -5.04
N ILE A 40 13.56 9.90 -5.79
CA ILE A 40 13.26 8.69 -6.58
C ILE A 40 12.82 7.54 -5.67
N VAL A 41 13.55 7.30 -4.58
CA VAL A 41 13.17 6.28 -3.59
C VAL A 41 11.81 6.62 -2.95
N ARG A 42 11.56 7.89 -2.69
CA ARG A 42 10.27 8.35 -2.17
C ARG A 42 9.14 8.12 -3.16
N ALA A 43 9.32 8.48 -4.44
CA ALA A 43 8.33 8.23 -5.49
C ALA A 43 8.04 6.72 -5.66
N GLY A 44 9.08 5.87 -5.58
CA GLY A 44 8.93 4.42 -5.59
C GLY A 44 8.16 3.88 -4.37
N MET A 45 8.34 4.47 -3.20
CA MET A 45 7.52 4.13 -2.02
C MET A 45 6.07 4.61 -2.19
N GLU A 46 5.87 5.80 -2.73
CA GLU A 46 4.53 6.36 -2.95
C GLU A 46 3.74 5.57 -3.98
N SER A 47 4.39 5.00 -5.00
CA SER A 47 3.74 4.14 -6.00
C SER A 47 3.05 2.93 -5.36
N ILE A 48 3.64 2.34 -4.32
CA ILE A 48 3.00 1.25 -3.56
C ILE A 48 1.72 1.75 -2.88
N GLY A 49 1.77 2.97 -2.32
CA GLY A 49 0.59 3.60 -1.69
C GLY A 49 -0.54 3.83 -2.70
N PHE A 50 -0.23 4.32 -3.89
CA PHE A 50 -1.22 4.53 -4.95
C PHE A 50 -1.84 3.22 -5.45
N LEU A 51 -1.05 2.17 -5.64
CA LEU A 51 -1.58 0.85 -6.02
C LEU A 51 -2.52 0.28 -4.95
N VAL A 52 -2.19 0.45 -3.68
CA VAL A 52 -3.09 0.05 -2.57
C VAL A 52 -4.37 0.87 -2.58
N HIS A 53 -4.28 2.18 -2.80
CA HIS A 53 -5.45 3.07 -2.94
C HIS A 53 -6.36 2.60 -4.07
N ASP A 54 -5.81 2.27 -5.23
CA ASP A 54 -6.60 1.88 -6.39
C ASP A 54 -7.30 0.53 -6.17
N ILE A 55 -6.61 -0.44 -5.56
CA ILE A 55 -7.23 -1.70 -5.14
C ILE A 55 -8.38 -1.45 -4.16
N TYR A 56 -8.16 -0.61 -3.15
CA TYR A 56 -9.15 -0.25 -2.14
C TYR A 56 -10.40 0.36 -2.77
N GLU A 57 -10.23 1.33 -3.67
CA GLU A 57 -11.35 1.99 -4.37
C GLU A 57 -12.13 1.03 -5.28
N ILE A 58 -11.44 0.11 -5.97
CA ILE A 58 -12.11 -0.89 -6.80
C ILE A 58 -12.91 -1.87 -5.94
N ILE A 59 -12.37 -2.32 -4.82
CA ILE A 59 -13.12 -3.20 -3.91
C ILE A 59 -14.38 -2.48 -3.44
N ARG A 60 -14.27 -1.25 -2.94
CA ARG A 60 -15.43 -0.47 -2.50
C ARG A 60 -16.47 -0.29 -3.59
N LYS A 61 -16.05 0.11 -4.79
CA LYS A 61 -16.95 0.35 -5.93
C LYS A 61 -17.66 -0.92 -6.41
N LYS A 62 -16.94 -2.05 -6.46
CA LYS A 62 -17.50 -3.30 -6.99
C LYS A 62 -18.34 -4.07 -5.99
N THR A 63 -17.99 -4.03 -4.72
CA THR A 63 -18.65 -4.85 -3.69
C THR A 63 -19.64 -4.08 -2.83
N GLY A 64 -19.48 -2.75 -2.73
CA GLY A 64 -20.23 -1.93 -1.78
C GLY A 64 -19.87 -2.20 -0.31
N VAL A 65 -18.84 -3.03 -0.07
CA VAL A 65 -18.41 -3.38 1.30
C VAL A 65 -17.78 -2.17 1.98
N ASP A 66 -18.22 -1.89 3.19
CA ASP A 66 -17.59 -0.93 4.09
C ASP A 66 -16.40 -1.61 4.79
N ILE A 67 -15.19 -1.33 4.30
CA ILE A 67 -13.96 -1.88 4.87
C ILE A 67 -13.63 -1.06 6.14
N ARG A 68 -13.83 -1.66 7.31
CA ARG A 68 -13.69 -0.95 8.59
C ARG A 68 -12.34 -1.11 9.26
N HIS A 69 -11.59 -2.14 8.89
CA HIS A 69 -10.31 -2.43 9.52
C HIS A 69 -9.30 -2.91 8.47
N ILE A 70 -8.16 -2.24 8.43
CA ILE A 70 -7.07 -2.55 7.49
C ILE A 70 -5.80 -2.68 8.32
N THR A 71 -5.18 -3.84 8.25
CA THR A 71 -3.88 -4.09 8.90
C THR A 71 -2.81 -4.34 7.87
N ILE A 72 -1.68 -3.66 8.02
CA ILE A 72 -0.47 -3.88 7.23
C ILE A 72 0.57 -4.59 8.09
N SER A 73 1.15 -5.66 7.56
CA SER A 73 2.15 -6.45 8.24
C SER A 73 3.38 -6.73 7.37
N GLY A 74 4.42 -7.29 7.95
CA GLY A 74 5.64 -7.65 7.23
C GLY A 74 6.52 -6.46 6.87
N GLY A 75 7.27 -6.56 5.77
CA GLY A 75 8.22 -5.55 5.33
C GLY A 75 7.61 -4.21 4.95
N SER A 76 6.33 -4.20 4.55
CA SER A 76 5.56 -3.00 4.19
C SER A 76 5.09 -2.19 5.40
N GLY A 77 5.12 -2.74 6.60
CA GLY A 77 4.68 -2.09 7.84
C GLY A 77 5.58 -0.95 8.33
N ARG A 78 6.26 -0.26 7.40
CA ARG A 78 7.12 0.88 7.71
C ARG A 78 6.30 2.17 7.79
N SER A 79 6.49 2.91 8.87
CA SER A 79 5.72 4.10 9.22
C SER A 79 5.44 5.08 8.06
N PRO A 80 6.39 5.50 7.21
CA PRO A 80 6.09 6.45 6.14
C PRO A 80 5.11 5.91 5.10
N LEU A 81 5.21 4.63 4.73
CA LEU A 81 4.30 4.01 3.76
C LEU A 81 2.92 3.80 4.37
N VAL A 82 2.85 3.33 5.62
CA VAL A 82 1.56 3.09 6.30
C VAL A 82 0.79 4.39 6.49
N GLN A 83 1.49 5.48 6.87
CA GLN A 83 0.87 6.81 6.98
C GLN A 83 0.34 7.28 5.64
N LEU A 84 1.13 7.14 4.56
CA LEU A 84 0.69 7.51 3.22
C LEU A 84 -0.56 6.73 2.79
N ILE A 85 -0.61 5.43 3.04
CA ILE A 85 -1.78 4.60 2.71
C ILE A 85 -3.01 5.11 3.47
N ALA A 86 -2.89 5.35 4.80
CA ALA A 86 -3.98 5.91 5.59
C ALA A 86 -4.48 7.26 5.02
N ASP A 87 -3.55 8.13 4.63
CA ASP A 87 -3.85 9.43 4.03
C ASP A 87 -4.59 9.29 2.69
N LEU A 88 -4.12 8.40 1.80
CA LEU A 88 -4.70 8.20 0.47
C LEU A 88 -6.11 7.60 0.53
N ILE A 89 -6.34 6.58 1.37
CA ILE A 89 -7.64 5.92 1.49
C ILE A 89 -8.60 6.65 2.45
N ARG A 90 -8.11 7.65 3.19
CA ARG A 90 -8.86 8.43 4.20
C ARG A 90 -9.48 7.58 5.30
N GLN A 91 -8.77 6.57 5.73
CA GLN A 91 -9.19 5.66 6.79
C GLN A 91 -8.01 5.28 7.68
N SER A 92 -8.29 5.00 8.96
CA SER A 92 -7.26 4.47 9.85
C SER A 92 -6.71 3.14 9.33
N VAL A 93 -5.39 3.00 9.40
CA VAL A 93 -4.65 1.79 9.05
C VAL A 93 -3.84 1.37 10.26
N TYR A 94 -3.77 0.08 10.50
CA TYR A 94 -3.10 -0.51 11.65
C TYR A 94 -1.87 -1.30 11.24
N THR A 95 -0.86 -1.36 12.10
CA THR A 95 0.29 -2.27 11.92
C THR A 95 0.33 -3.26 13.05
N SER A 96 0.52 -4.54 12.73
CA SER A 96 0.73 -5.57 13.72
C SER A 96 2.13 -5.48 14.34
N ALA A 97 2.24 -5.74 15.64
CA ALA A 97 3.52 -5.93 16.31
C ALA A 97 4.25 -7.21 15.84
N ASP A 98 3.51 -8.17 15.30
CA ASP A 98 4.08 -9.37 14.73
C ASP A 98 4.65 -9.10 13.34
N ARG A 99 5.98 -9.27 13.19
CA ARG A 99 6.67 -9.02 11.93
C ARG A 99 6.48 -10.12 10.89
N ASP A 100 6.32 -11.36 11.33
CA ASP A 100 6.18 -12.52 10.45
C ASP A 100 4.76 -13.12 10.55
N MET A 101 3.80 -12.41 10.01
CA MET A 101 2.42 -12.88 9.95
C MET A 101 2.26 -14.10 9.02
N THR A 102 3.10 -14.23 8.01
CA THR A 102 3.07 -15.38 7.09
C THR A 102 3.51 -16.65 7.81
N GLY A 103 4.63 -16.60 8.52
CA GLY A 103 5.12 -17.71 9.33
C GLY A 103 4.13 -18.09 10.43
N LEU A 104 3.57 -17.11 11.11
CA LEU A 104 2.54 -17.32 12.14
C LEU A 104 1.28 -17.99 11.55
N GLY A 105 0.80 -17.51 10.41
CA GLY A 105 -0.36 -18.08 9.72
C GLY A 105 -0.12 -19.54 9.30
N THR A 106 1.04 -19.80 8.71
CA THR A 106 1.44 -21.17 8.33
C THR A 106 1.51 -22.10 9.55
N ALA A 107 2.15 -21.65 10.63
CA ALA A 107 2.22 -22.41 11.87
C ALA A 107 0.83 -22.71 12.44
N ARG A 108 -0.08 -21.72 12.44
CA ARG A 108 -1.47 -21.92 12.88
C ARG A 108 -2.20 -22.95 12.02
N MET A 109 -2.05 -22.91 10.70
CA MET A 109 -2.66 -23.91 9.81
C MET A 109 -2.19 -25.32 10.15
N VAL A 110 -0.89 -25.51 10.36
CA VAL A 110 -0.33 -26.84 10.74
C VAL A 110 -0.87 -27.28 12.09
N VAL A 111 -0.88 -26.40 13.10
CA VAL A 111 -1.40 -26.74 14.45
C VAL A 111 -2.88 -27.06 14.38
N THR A 112 -3.67 -26.28 13.64
CA THR A 112 -5.11 -26.52 13.47
C THR A 112 -5.38 -27.91 12.87
N GLN A 113 -4.55 -28.34 11.92
CA GLN A 113 -4.71 -29.61 11.23
C GLN A 113 -4.23 -30.79 12.09
N ALA A 114 -3.07 -30.65 12.75
CA ALA A 114 -2.41 -31.76 13.43
C ALA A 114 -2.77 -31.89 14.93
N TRP A 115 -3.07 -30.74 15.59
CA TRP A 115 -3.33 -30.68 17.02
C TRP A 115 -4.37 -29.61 17.35
N PRO A 116 -5.62 -29.75 16.89
CA PRO A 116 -6.67 -28.74 17.06
C PRO A 116 -6.90 -28.37 18.55
N GLU A 117 -6.67 -29.31 19.47
CA GLU A 117 -6.81 -29.10 20.91
C GLU A 117 -5.72 -28.18 21.51
N LYS A 118 -4.63 -27.92 20.77
CA LYS A 118 -3.54 -27.03 21.20
C LYS A 118 -3.69 -25.60 20.73
N ILE A 119 -4.74 -25.29 19.98
CA ILE A 119 -5.01 -23.93 19.54
C ILE A 119 -5.37 -23.11 20.77
N GLN A 120 -4.49 -22.16 21.12
CA GLN A 120 -4.80 -21.13 22.08
C GLN A 120 -5.20 -19.86 21.34
N GLU A 121 -6.27 -19.22 21.79
CA GLU A 121 -6.54 -17.85 21.38
C GLU A 121 -5.38 -16.98 21.87
N ARG A 122 -4.59 -16.49 20.93
CA ARG A 122 -3.52 -15.56 21.25
C ARG A 122 -4.15 -14.18 21.45
N GLU A 123 -3.78 -13.52 22.56
CA GLU A 123 -4.06 -12.10 22.69
C GLU A 123 -3.57 -11.38 21.44
N THR A 124 -4.41 -10.57 20.84
CA THR A 124 -4.08 -9.78 19.66
C THR A 124 -2.86 -8.92 19.99
N ALA A 125 -1.82 -9.04 19.16
CA ALA A 125 -0.64 -8.19 19.30
C ALA A 125 -1.08 -6.72 19.26
N THR A 126 -0.47 -5.88 20.09
CA THR A 126 -0.77 -4.45 20.11
C THR A 126 -0.60 -3.86 18.72
N GLU A 127 -1.65 -3.26 18.21
CA GLU A 127 -1.63 -2.58 16.91
C GLU A 127 -1.27 -1.11 17.10
N VAL A 128 -0.47 -0.57 16.17
CA VAL A 128 -0.22 0.87 16.08
C VAL A 128 -1.16 1.44 15.03
N GLU A 129 -1.98 2.41 15.41
CA GLU A 129 -2.92 3.08 14.53
C GLU A 129 -2.26 4.27 13.82
N TYR A 130 -2.50 4.37 12.52
CA TYR A 130 -2.15 5.50 11.68
C TYR A 130 -3.43 6.16 11.17
N VAL A 131 -3.76 7.32 11.69
CA VAL A 131 -4.91 8.12 11.27
C VAL A 131 -4.54 9.03 10.09
N PRO A 132 -5.47 9.31 9.16
CA PRO A 132 -5.24 10.25 8.07
C PRO A 132 -4.83 11.64 8.58
N LYS A 133 -3.80 12.23 7.98
CA LYS A 133 -3.26 13.56 8.33
C LYS A 133 -3.15 14.51 7.15
N MET A 134 -3.03 13.97 5.93
CA MET A 134 -2.89 14.73 4.71
C MET A 134 -4.17 15.52 4.42
N SER A 135 -4.05 16.74 3.94
CA SER A 135 -5.18 17.55 3.51
C SER A 135 -5.89 16.94 2.30
N SER A 136 -7.18 17.27 2.11
CA SER A 136 -7.92 16.77 0.94
C SER A 136 -7.30 17.26 -0.37
N ALA A 137 -6.87 18.53 -0.42
CA ALA A 137 -6.28 19.11 -1.61
C ALA A 137 -4.98 18.38 -2.01
N GLU A 138 -4.05 18.22 -1.06
CA GLU A 138 -2.78 17.51 -1.31
C GLU A 138 -3.00 16.06 -1.75
N ARG A 139 -3.94 15.36 -1.12
CA ARG A 139 -4.31 14.00 -1.51
C ARG A 139 -4.84 13.96 -2.95
N ASP A 140 -5.77 14.83 -3.28
CA ASP A 140 -6.43 14.84 -4.58
C ASP A 140 -5.44 15.24 -5.68
N ASP A 141 -4.51 16.16 -5.42
CA ASP A 141 -3.40 16.50 -6.32
C ASP A 141 -2.52 15.28 -6.60
N LYS A 142 -2.11 14.55 -5.56
CA LYS A 142 -1.29 13.34 -5.70
C LYS A 142 -2.00 12.23 -6.49
N ILE A 143 -3.26 11.99 -6.21
CA ILE A 143 -4.05 10.97 -6.93
C ILE A 143 -4.24 11.39 -8.39
N THR A 144 -4.48 12.67 -8.65
CA THR A 144 -4.61 13.19 -10.01
C THR A 144 -3.32 12.99 -10.79
N ALA A 145 -2.16 13.38 -10.24
CA ALA A 145 -0.86 13.17 -10.86
C ALA A 145 -0.60 11.69 -11.19
N TRP A 146 -0.89 10.79 -10.24
CA TRP A 146 -0.80 9.34 -10.48
C TRP A 146 -1.68 8.88 -11.64
N CYS A 147 -2.96 9.22 -11.63
CA CYS A 147 -3.91 8.85 -12.68
C CYS A 147 -3.51 9.41 -14.06
N ASP A 148 -2.99 10.65 -14.10
CA ASP A 148 -2.58 11.28 -15.36
C ASP A 148 -1.40 10.57 -15.99
N VAL A 149 -0.41 10.17 -15.20
CA VAL A 149 0.71 9.34 -15.69
C VAL A 149 0.22 8.00 -16.22
N LEU A 150 -0.67 7.31 -15.49
CA LEU A 150 -1.22 6.04 -15.97
C LEU A 150 -2.00 6.19 -17.29
N ARG A 151 -2.75 7.27 -17.47
CA ARG A 151 -3.45 7.57 -18.75
C ARG A 151 -2.49 7.86 -19.89
N GLN A 152 -1.48 8.69 -19.65
CA GLN A 152 -0.47 9.02 -20.67
C GLN A 152 0.26 7.78 -21.18
N CYS A 153 0.43 6.79 -20.33
CA CYS A 153 1.09 5.53 -20.65
C CYS A 153 0.14 4.44 -21.16
N GLY A 154 -1.15 4.73 -21.27
CA GLY A 154 -2.14 3.79 -21.78
C GLY A 154 -2.42 2.60 -20.84
N ILE A 155 -2.18 2.76 -19.53
CA ILE A 155 -2.46 1.74 -18.53
C ILE A 155 -3.95 1.78 -18.13
N ILE A 156 -4.54 2.99 -18.13
CA ILE A 156 -5.98 3.21 -17.86
C ILE A 156 -6.60 4.12 -18.89
#